data_ddba7fc18e45019370f8c7d8c516630d
#
_entry.id   ddba7fc18e45019370f8c7d8c516630d
#
_cell.length_a   1.000
_cell.length_b   1.000
_cell.length_c   1.000
_cell.angle_alpha   90.00
_cell.angle_beta   90.00
_cell.angle_gamma   90.00
#
_symmetry.space_group_name_H-M   'P 1'
#
loop_
_entity.id
_entity.type
_entity.pdbx_description
1 polymer ?
#
loop_
_entity_poly.entity_id
_entity_poly.type
_entity_poly.pdbx_seq_one_letter_code
_entity_poly.pdbx_strand_id
1 'polypeptide(L)'
;MLRIHLLQIAYNMSDPQMGDFLHENSTARKFAGLALADRTPDESTILQFRHLLEKHDLGKQVLELVNDGITSAGLVLSKGRIVDASFIEAPSSTKNRDHKRDPEMSSGKKGNTWHVGMKMHVATDDIIGIVTSAVYGPANEHDISRARELIPSETEQVYGDAGYVGMGKREEFQTDKEAEKRSYRINLRPGVLKGRSAEDLIRKIEHFKSSVRCKVEHVFARVKLQMSYRKTRYRGIAKNAHRINTLKVV
;
A
#
# COMPACT_ATOMS: atom_id res chain seq x y z
N MET A 1 -6.81 21.20 -9.86
CA MET A 1 -5.73 20.22 -10.17
C MET A 1 -5.83 18.95 -9.34
N LEU A 2 -5.97 18.95 -8.00
CA LEU A 2 -6.04 17.72 -7.20
C LEU A 2 -7.18 16.78 -7.63
N ARG A 3 -8.39 17.30 -7.86
CA ARG A 3 -9.53 16.51 -8.35
C ARG A 3 -9.26 15.87 -9.72
N ILE A 4 -8.55 16.58 -10.61
CA ILE A 4 -8.13 16.05 -11.91
C ILE A 4 -7.15 14.89 -11.72
N HIS A 5 -6.19 15.04 -10.83
CA HIS A 5 -5.24 13.98 -10.51
C HIS A 5 -5.92 12.75 -9.90
N LEU A 6 -6.92 12.93 -9.03
CA LEU A 6 -7.72 11.82 -8.49
C LEU A 6 -8.48 11.09 -9.60
N LEU A 7 -9.13 11.82 -10.54
CA LEU A 7 -9.77 11.21 -11.71
C LEU A 7 -8.77 10.43 -12.57
N GLN A 8 -7.62 11.05 -12.87
CA GLN A 8 -6.57 10.42 -13.67
C GLN A 8 -6.11 9.09 -13.06
N ILE A 9 -5.96 9.04 -11.74
CA ILE A 9 -5.55 7.85 -11.03
C ILE A 9 -6.68 6.82 -10.99
N ALA A 10 -7.92 7.23 -10.68
CA ALA A 10 -9.08 6.35 -10.58
C ALA A 10 -9.37 5.63 -11.91
N TYR A 11 -9.29 6.35 -13.02
CA TYR A 11 -9.50 5.81 -14.37
C TYR A 11 -8.22 5.31 -15.04
N ASN A 12 -7.09 5.39 -14.34
CA ASN A 12 -5.80 4.90 -14.82
C ASN A 12 -5.34 5.52 -16.16
N MET A 13 -5.59 6.80 -16.36
CA MET A 13 -5.32 7.54 -17.60
C MET A 13 -3.88 8.08 -17.66
N SER A 14 -3.34 8.20 -18.85
CA SER A 14 -2.12 8.99 -19.13
C SER A 14 -2.41 10.49 -19.08
N ASP A 15 -1.37 11.32 -19.10
CA ASP A 15 -1.54 12.78 -19.09
C ASP A 15 -2.31 13.28 -20.31
N PRO A 16 -2.01 12.85 -21.56
CA PRO A 16 -2.82 13.17 -22.72
C PRO A 16 -4.26 12.71 -22.61
N GLN A 17 -4.48 11.42 -22.25
CA GLN A 17 -5.83 10.87 -22.11
C GLN A 17 -6.68 11.63 -21.09
N MET A 18 -6.08 12.15 -20.03
CA MET A 18 -6.81 12.95 -19.03
C MET A 18 -7.25 14.30 -19.61
N GLY A 19 -6.40 14.92 -20.44
CA GLY A 19 -6.76 16.13 -21.18
C GLY A 19 -7.97 15.91 -22.08
N ASP A 20 -7.91 14.89 -22.95
CA ASP A 20 -9.01 14.51 -23.84
C ASP A 20 -10.28 14.18 -23.07
N PHE A 21 -10.17 13.40 -22.00
CA PHE A 21 -11.31 13.03 -21.15
C PHE A 21 -12.01 14.24 -20.53
N LEU A 22 -11.26 15.26 -20.11
CA LEU A 22 -11.84 16.51 -19.61
C LEU A 22 -12.49 17.34 -20.73
N HIS A 23 -12.05 17.22 -21.98
CA HIS A 23 -12.70 17.89 -23.12
C HIS A 23 -14.04 17.25 -23.44
N GLU A 24 -14.11 15.92 -23.41
CA GLU A 24 -15.28 15.16 -23.89
C GLU A 24 -16.33 14.92 -22.81
N ASN A 25 -15.93 14.95 -21.51
CA ASN A 25 -16.80 14.53 -20.42
C ASN A 25 -17.19 15.69 -19.50
N SER A 26 -18.44 16.16 -19.63
CA SER A 26 -19.00 17.25 -18.83
C SER A 26 -19.10 16.89 -17.32
N THR A 27 -19.33 15.62 -16.98
CA THR A 27 -19.38 15.15 -15.59
C THR A 27 -17.99 15.19 -14.95
N ALA A 28 -16.96 14.80 -15.69
CA ALA A 28 -15.57 14.88 -15.23
C ALA A 28 -15.17 16.36 -15.03
N ARG A 29 -15.54 17.26 -15.93
CA ARG A 29 -15.34 18.71 -15.76
C ARG A 29 -16.01 19.24 -14.49
N LYS A 30 -17.28 18.89 -14.28
CA LYS A 30 -18.01 19.29 -13.09
C LYS A 30 -17.36 18.80 -11.81
N PHE A 31 -16.92 17.55 -11.77
CA PHE A 31 -16.15 16.98 -10.63
C PHE A 31 -14.84 17.74 -10.42
N ALA A 32 -14.12 18.04 -11.50
CA ALA A 32 -12.87 18.81 -11.46
C ALA A 32 -13.05 20.26 -11.02
N GLY A 33 -14.29 20.76 -10.98
CA GLY A 33 -14.61 22.17 -10.68
C GLY A 33 -14.35 23.10 -11.85
N LEU A 34 -14.46 22.58 -13.08
CA LEU A 34 -14.31 23.34 -14.32
C LEU A 34 -15.68 23.65 -14.93
N ALA A 35 -15.97 24.93 -15.19
CA ALA A 35 -17.12 25.34 -15.98
C ALA A 35 -16.93 24.95 -17.46
N LEU A 36 -18.02 24.98 -18.24
CA LEU A 36 -17.96 24.64 -19.67
C LEU A 36 -17.02 25.57 -20.47
N ALA A 37 -16.98 26.83 -20.08
CA ALA A 37 -16.13 27.85 -20.70
C ALA A 37 -14.67 27.84 -20.22
N ASP A 38 -14.36 27.13 -19.13
CA ASP A 38 -13.01 27.09 -18.60
C ASP A 38 -12.07 26.33 -19.51
N ARG A 39 -10.83 26.79 -19.61
CA ARG A 39 -9.78 26.08 -20.32
C ARG A 39 -9.40 24.82 -19.55
N THR A 40 -9.36 23.67 -20.23
CA THR A 40 -8.82 22.43 -19.65
C THR A 40 -7.29 22.52 -19.52
N PRO A 41 -6.71 22.02 -18.43
CA PRO A 41 -5.26 21.90 -18.34
C PRO A 41 -4.73 20.94 -19.41
N ASP A 42 -3.64 21.30 -20.02
CA ASP A 42 -2.91 20.45 -20.94
C ASP A 42 -2.08 19.37 -20.23
N GLU A 43 -1.52 18.44 -21.00
CA GLU A 43 -0.70 17.35 -20.49
C GLU A 43 0.52 17.83 -19.69
N SER A 44 1.13 18.95 -20.08
CA SER A 44 2.30 19.49 -19.40
C SER A 44 1.93 20.08 -18.03
N THR A 45 0.80 20.74 -17.94
CA THR A 45 0.24 21.23 -16.66
C THR A 45 -0.09 20.08 -15.70
N ILE A 46 -0.68 19.01 -16.22
CA ILE A 46 -0.97 17.78 -15.43
C ILE A 46 0.33 17.15 -14.94
N LEU A 47 1.33 17.04 -15.82
CA LEU A 47 2.65 16.51 -15.48
C LEU A 47 3.35 17.34 -14.39
N GLN A 48 3.37 18.67 -14.54
CA GLN A 48 3.99 19.57 -13.57
C GLN A 48 3.32 19.48 -12.21
N PHE A 49 2.00 19.40 -12.19
CA PHE A 49 1.26 19.21 -10.95
C PHE A 49 1.61 17.90 -10.25
N ARG A 50 1.75 16.79 -10.99
CA ARG A 50 2.20 15.51 -10.45
C ARG A 50 3.62 15.61 -9.88
N HIS A 51 4.54 16.26 -10.58
CA HIS A 51 5.91 16.48 -10.08
C HIS A 51 5.92 17.33 -8.80
N LEU A 52 5.02 18.30 -8.68
CA LEU A 52 4.86 19.08 -7.44
C LEU A 52 4.42 18.19 -6.28
N LEU A 53 3.43 17.32 -6.49
CA LEU A 53 2.97 16.37 -5.47
C LEU A 53 4.09 15.41 -5.06
N GLU A 54 4.84 14.88 -6.03
CA GLU A 54 5.99 13.98 -5.80
C GLU A 54 7.10 14.66 -5.01
N LYS A 55 7.47 15.90 -5.41
CA LYS A 55 8.54 16.67 -4.79
C LYS A 55 8.32 16.93 -3.30
N HIS A 56 7.07 17.10 -2.89
CA HIS A 56 6.71 17.43 -1.51
C HIS A 56 6.08 16.25 -0.76
N ASP A 57 6.13 15.03 -1.32
CA ASP A 57 5.51 13.81 -0.76
C ASP A 57 4.05 14.01 -0.29
N LEU A 58 3.30 14.81 -1.06
CA LEU A 58 1.92 15.15 -0.69
C LEU A 58 0.98 13.95 -0.75
N GLY A 59 1.31 12.90 -1.48
CA GLY A 59 0.51 11.66 -1.51
C GLY A 59 0.42 10.97 -0.15
N LYS A 60 1.49 11.00 0.64
CA LYS A 60 1.50 10.48 2.01
C LYS A 60 0.66 11.38 2.93
N GLN A 61 0.86 12.69 2.85
CA GLN A 61 0.12 13.67 3.65
C GLN A 61 -1.40 13.62 3.39
N VAL A 62 -1.81 13.41 2.13
CA VAL A 62 -3.23 13.24 1.79
C VAL A 62 -3.80 11.98 2.43
N LEU A 63 -3.05 10.87 2.46
CA LEU A 63 -3.49 9.65 3.15
C LEU A 63 -3.64 9.87 4.66
N GLU A 64 -2.70 10.56 5.29
CA GLU A 64 -2.75 10.92 6.71
C GLU A 64 -3.98 11.82 6.99
N LEU A 65 -4.19 12.86 6.20
CA LEU A 65 -5.34 13.77 6.32
C LEU A 65 -6.70 13.04 6.20
N VAL A 66 -6.79 12.08 5.29
CA VAL A 66 -8.01 11.26 5.14
C VAL A 66 -8.23 10.38 6.38
N ASN A 67 -7.18 9.77 6.92
CA ASN A 67 -7.27 8.96 8.14
C ASN A 67 -7.70 9.83 9.35
N ASP A 68 -7.15 11.04 9.47
CA ASP A 68 -7.54 12.00 10.52
C ASP A 68 -9.01 12.42 10.36
N GLY A 69 -9.46 12.65 9.13
CA GLY A 69 -10.86 12.95 8.82
C GLY A 69 -11.81 11.81 9.20
N ILE A 70 -11.44 10.57 8.91
CA ILE A 70 -12.20 9.36 9.29
C ILE A 70 -12.30 9.27 10.81
N THR A 71 -11.19 9.47 11.51
CA THR A 71 -11.14 9.44 12.98
C THR A 71 -11.99 10.56 13.57
N SER A 72 -11.91 11.77 13.04
CA SER A 72 -12.69 12.94 13.48
C SER A 72 -14.19 12.76 13.24
N ALA A 73 -14.58 11.99 12.23
CA ALA A 73 -15.97 11.64 11.95
C ALA A 73 -16.52 10.53 12.90
N GLY A 74 -15.75 10.11 13.89
CA GLY A 74 -16.15 9.07 14.86
C GLY A 74 -16.03 7.64 14.33
N LEU A 75 -15.49 7.44 13.14
CA LEU A 75 -15.11 6.13 12.63
C LEU A 75 -13.75 5.78 13.21
N VAL A 76 -13.73 5.40 14.49
CA VAL A 76 -12.52 5.15 15.25
C VAL A 76 -11.76 3.97 14.65
N LEU A 77 -10.54 4.23 14.21
CA LEU A 77 -9.59 3.17 13.90
C LEU A 77 -9.27 2.41 15.18
N SER A 78 -9.37 1.09 15.14
CA SER A 78 -9.02 0.25 16.29
C SER A 78 -7.53 0.40 16.64
N LYS A 79 -7.14 -0.07 17.81
CA LYS A 79 -5.74 -0.20 18.19
C LYS A 79 -5.09 -1.50 17.66
N GLY A 80 -5.81 -2.27 16.86
CA GLY A 80 -5.31 -3.43 16.15
C GLY A 80 -4.77 -3.07 14.77
N ARG A 81 -3.72 -3.76 14.33
CA ARG A 81 -3.11 -3.60 13.00
C ARG A 81 -2.91 -4.95 12.34
N ILE A 82 -3.23 -5.00 11.07
CA ILE A 82 -2.87 -6.12 10.20
C ILE A 82 -1.73 -5.65 9.32
N VAL A 83 -0.60 -6.34 9.35
CA VAL A 83 0.56 -6.03 8.51
C VAL A 83 0.77 -7.11 7.46
N ASP A 84 1.01 -6.69 6.23
CA ASP A 84 1.34 -7.60 5.13
C ASP A 84 2.10 -6.85 4.03
N ALA A 85 2.72 -7.60 3.11
CA ALA A 85 3.46 -7.05 2.00
C ALA A 85 3.09 -7.71 0.67
N SER A 86 3.14 -6.94 -0.39
CA SER A 86 2.85 -7.44 -1.73
C SER A 86 3.78 -6.87 -2.78
N PHE A 87 4.19 -7.72 -3.73
CA PHE A 87 5.03 -7.32 -4.86
C PHE A 87 4.26 -6.43 -5.85
N ILE A 88 4.92 -5.40 -6.33
CA ILE A 88 4.57 -4.64 -7.53
C ILE A 88 5.69 -4.90 -8.53
N GLU A 89 5.37 -5.55 -9.64
CA GLU A 89 6.37 -5.97 -10.61
C GLU A 89 6.93 -4.78 -11.38
N ALA A 90 8.23 -4.81 -11.68
CA ALA A 90 8.86 -3.88 -12.60
C ALA A 90 9.01 -4.52 -13.99
N PRO A 91 9.05 -3.72 -15.07
CA PRO A 91 9.40 -4.22 -16.39
C PRO A 91 10.78 -4.90 -16.35
N SER A 92 10.83 -6.15 -16.77
CA SER A 92 12.09 -6.92 -16.85
C SER A 92 12.94 -6.54 -18.08
N SER A 93 12.37 -5.79 -19.03
CA SER A 93 13.00 -5.38 -20.28
C SER A 93 14.13 -4.39 -20.04
N THR A 94 15.24 -4.60 -20.74
CA THR A 94 16.38 -3.67 -20.84
C THR A 94 16.34 -2.84 -22.14
N LYS A 95 15.23 -2.89 -22.89
CA LYS A 95 15.04 -2.13 -24.15
C LYS A 95 14.70 -0.66 -23.87
N ASN A 96 15.49 -0.01 -23.05
CA ASN A 96 15.43 1.43 -22.79
C ASN A 96 16.71 2.09 -23.26
N ARG A 97 16.76 3.42 -23.24
CA ARG A 97 17.93 4.20 -23.70
C ARG A 97 19.24 3.77 -23.03
N ASP A 98 19.18 3.42 -21.73
CA ASP A 98 20.36 3.10 -20.93
C ASP A 98 20.70 1.61 -20.96
N HIS A 99 19.91 0.76 -21.63
CA HIS A 99 20.01 -0.70 -21.67
C HIS A 99 20.14 -1.36 -20.27
N LYS A 100 19.58 -0.71 -19.24
CA LYS A 100 19.66 -1.14 -17.83
C LYS A 100 18.28 -1.19 -17.19
N ARG A 101 18.12 -2.13 -16.27
CA ARG A 101 16.96 -2.16 -15.40
C ARG A 101 16.99 -0.98 -14.43
N ASP A 102 15.85 -0.70 -13.80
CA ASP A 102 15.78 0.30 -12.75
C ASP A 102 16.65 -0.16 -11.55
N PRO A 103 17.65 0.61 -11.12
CA PRO A 103 18.57 0.21 -10.06
C PRO A 103 17.92 0.12 -8.67
N GLU A 104 16.79 0.81 -8.45
CA GLU A 104 16.03 0.73 -7.20
C GLU A 104 15.15 -0.52 -7.11
N MET A 105 14.95 -1.23 -8.24
CA MET A 105 14.17 -2.46 -8.30
C MET A 105 15.08 -3.67 -8.11
N SER A 106 14.62 -4.63 -7.31
CA SER A 106 15.38 -5.85 -7.01
C SER A 106 14.58 -7.12 -7.31
N SER A 107 15.21 -8.27 -7.17
CA SER A 107 14.55 -9.57 -7.31
C SER A 107 14.19 -10.13 -5.94
N GLY A 108 12.94 -10.51 -5.75
CA GLY A 108 12.44 -11.20 -4.56
C GLY A 108 11.77 -12.53 -4.94
N LYS A 109 11.79 -13.50 -4.04
CA LYS A 109 11.17 -14.82 -4.25
C LYS A 109 9.89 -14.95 -3.44
N LYS A 110 8.81 -15.40 -4.08
CA LYS A 110 7.57 -15.80 -3.40
C LYS A 110 7.20 -17.22 -3.81
N GLY A 111 7.25 -18.14 -2.85
CA GLY A 111 7.18 -19.56 -3.15
C GLY A 111 8.32 -19.99 -4.08
N ASN A 112 7.99 -20.54 -5.24
CA ASN A 112 8.99 -20.94 -6.27
C ASN A 112 9.16 -19.89 -7.39
N THR A 113 8.46 -18.75 -7.35
CA THR A 113 8.48 -17.74 -8.40
C THR A 113 9.33 -16.54 -8.01
N TRP A 114 10.18 -16.12 -8.96
CA TRP A 114 10.96 -14.89 -8.82
C TRP A 114 10.18 -13.69 -9.39
N HIS A 115 10.14 -12.63 -8.62
CA HIS A 115 9.55 -11.34 -8.99
C HIS A 115 10.63 -10.27 -9.01
N VAL A 116 10.66 -9.45 -10.06
CA VAL A 116 11.52 -8.25 -10.12
C VAL A 116 10.64 -7.03 -9.92
N GLY A 117 11.03 -6.15 -9.01
CA GLY A 117 10.26 -4.94 -8.75
C GLY A 117 10.46 -4.36 -7.36
N MET A 118 9.38 -3.89 -6.79
CA MET A 118 9.32 -3.33 -5.44
C MET A 118 8.27 -4.06 -4.60
N LYS A 119 8.35 -3.88 -3.29
CA LYS A 119 7.32 -4.30 -2.34
C LYS A 119 6.55 -3.09 -1.82
N MET A 120 5.26 -3.28 -1.68
CA MET A 120 4.36 -2.43 -0.92
C MET A 120 4.05 -3.13 0.40
N HIS A 121 4.53 -2.56 1.50
CA HIS A 121 4.20 -2.99 2.85
C HIS A 121 3.09 -2.09 3.38
N VAL A 122 2.04 -2.66 3.92
CA VAL A 122 0.89 -1.91 4.44
C VAL A 122 0.51 -2.38 5.82
N ALA A 123 0.00 -1.44 6.62
CA ALA A 123 -0.79 -1.76 7.79
C ALA A 123 -2.23 -1.31 7.55
N THR A 124 -3.16 -2.15 7.96
CA THR A 124 -4.59 -1.82 7.97
C THR A 124 -5.15 -1.96 9.37
N ASP A 125 -6.25 -1.28 9.60
CA ASP A 125 -7.09 -1.51 10.77
C ASP A 125 -7.63 -2.95 10.78
N ASP A 126 -7.68 -3.59 11.96
CA ASP A 126 -8.08 -4.99 12.08
C ASP A 126 -9.61 -5.19 12.13
N ILE A 127 -10.40 -4.12 12.26
CA ILE A 127 -11.87 -4.16 12.26
C ILE A 127 -12.42 -3.88 10.87
N ILE A 128 -12.11 -2.72 10.29
CA ILE A 128 -12.69 -2.25 9.03
C ILE A 128 -11.76 -2.42 7.83
N GLY A 129 -10.45 -2.67 8.03
CA GLY A 129 -9.49 -2.93 6.96
C GLY A 129 -9.02 -1.68 6.20
N ILE A 130 -9.24 -0.49 6.76
CA ILE A 130 -8.74 0.76 6.18
C ILE A 130 -7.22 0.82 6.33
N VAL A 131 -6.53 1.32 5.30
CA VAL A 131 -5.07 1.50 5.33
C VAL A 131 -4.70 2.61 6.30
N THR A 132 -3.93 2.25 7.32
CA THR A 132 -3.42 3.20 8.32
C THR A 132 -2.03 3.71 7.98
N SER A 133 -1.19 2.86 7.42
CA SER A 133 0.16 3.24 6.99
C SER A 133 0.64 2.39 5.82
N ALA A 134 1.64 2.89 5.10
CA ALA A 134 2.28 2.16 4.03
C ALA A 134 3.73 2.61 3.84
N VAL A 135 4.58 1.62 3.55
CA VAL A 135 5.99 1.81 3.27
C VAL A 135 6.37 1.01 2.02
N TYR A 136 7.35 1.47 1.31
CA TYR A 136 7.79 0.90 0.04
C TYR A 136 9.28 0.61 0.08
N GLY A 137 9.66 -0.52 -0.48
CA GLY A 137 11.05 -0.94 -0.55
C GLY A 137 11.34 -1.83 -1.75
N PRO A 138 12.60 -2.18 -2.00
CA PRO A 138 12.98 -3.11 -3.05
C PRO A 138 12.43 -4.52 -2.78
N ALA A 139 12.21 -5.31 -3.84
CA ALA A 139 11.56 -6.63 -3.73
C ALA A 139 12.31 -7.66 -2.87
N ASN A 140 13.63 -7.53 -2.72
CA ASN A 140 14.46 -8.44 -1.91
C ASN A 140 14.40 -8.17 -0.40
N GLU A 141 13.76 -7.08 0.02
CA GLU A 141 13.66 -6.74 1.42
C GLU A 141 12.72 -7.70 2.18
N HIS A 142 13.09 -8.08 3.40
CA HIS A 142 12.25 -8.92 4.25
C HIS A 142 11.08 -8.12 4.81
N ASP A 143 9.89 -8.71 4.85
CA ASP A 143 8.66 -8.03 5.26
C ASP A 143 8.74 -7.51 6.70
N ILE A 144 9.36 -8.28 7.59
CA ILE A 144 9.54 -7.92 9.00
C ILE A 144 10.45 -6.69 9.20
N SER A 145 11.36 -6.38 8.27
CA SER A 145 12.30 -5.25 8.41
C SER A 145 11.62 -3.90 8.33
N ARG A 146 10.45 -3.82 7.71
CA ARG A 146 9.63 -2.59 7.61
C ARG A 146 8.48 -2.53 8.61
N ALA A 147 8.33 -3.55 9.43
CA ALA A 147 7.19 -3.65 10.35
C ALA A 147 7.16 -2.49 11.36
N ARG A 148 8.32 -2.00 11.82
CA ARG A 148 8.37 -0.89 12.79
C ARG A 148 7.83 0.42 12.22
N GLU A 149 8.04 0.68 10.94
CA GLU A 149 7.53 1.88 10.26
C GLU A 149 6.00 1.83 10.05
N LEU A 150 5.42 0.63 10.12
CA LEU A 150 3.99 0.40 9.89
C LEU A 150 3.16 0.40 11.17
N ILE A 151 3.79 0.08 12.31
CA ILE A 151 3.10 -0.19 13.57
C ILE A 151 3.36 0.95 14.55
N PRO A 152 2.39 1.84 14.79
CA PRO A 152 2.47 2.87 15.81
C PRO A 152 2.67 2.32 17.21
N SER A 153 3.24 3.13 18.12
CA SER A 153 3.56 2.70 19.49
C SER A 153 2.34 2.30 20.31
N GLU A 154 1.20 2.94 20.06
CA GLU A 154 -0.08 2.71 20.74
C GLU A 154 -0.81 1.44 20.27
N THR A 155 -0.25 0.68 19.31
CA THR A 155 -0.86 -0.53 18.79
C THR A 155 -0.88 -1.63 19.85
N GLU A 156 -2.06 -2.16 20.15
CA GLU A 156 -2.27 -3.21 21.15
C GLU A 156 -2.24 -4.62 20.55
N GLN A 157 -2.70 -4.78 19.30
CA GLN A 157 -2.76 -6.08 18.63
C GLN A 157 -2.15 -6.00 17.24
N VAL A 158 -1.31 -6.97 16.89
CA VAL A 158 -0.69 -7.06 15.57
C VAL A 158 -0.95 -8.43 14.96
N TYR A 159 -1.60 -8.43 13.79
CA TYR A 159 -1.80 -9.61 12.97
C TYR A 159 -0.82 -9.60 11.79
N GLY A 160 -0.22 -10.72 11.51
CA GLY A 160 0.69 -10.87 10.37
C GLY A 160 0.78 -12.33 9.92
N ASP A 161 1.35 -12.54 8.75
CA ASP A 161 1.65 -13.89 8.28
C ASP A 161 2.91 -14.47 8.92
N ALA A 162 3.28 -15.69 8.54
CA ALA A 162 4.46 -16.37 9.07
C ALA A 162 5.80 -15.67 8.72
N GLY A 163 5.81 -14.69 7.82
CA GLY A 163 6.96 -13.85 7.53
C GLY A 163 7.33 -12.90 8.67
N TYR A 164 6.36 -12.61 9.55
CA TYR A 164 6.54 -11.73 10.72
C TYR A 164 6.82 -12.47 12.02
N VAL A 165 7.05 -13.79 11.97
CA VAL A 165 7.41 -14.58 13.16
C VAL A 165 8.68 -14.04 13.80
N GLY A 166 8.62 -13.80 15.11
CA GLY A 166 9.73 -13.23 15.89
C GLY A 166 9.74 -11.70 15.96
N MET A 167 8.79 -11.00 15.36
CA MET A 167 8.70 -9.53 15.39
C MET A 167 8.79 -8.97 16.81
N GLY A 168 8.01 -9.49 17.75
CA GLY A 168 8.01 -9.02 19.13
C GLY A 168 9.31 -9.22 19.92
N LYS A 169 10.25 -10.03 19.39
CA LYS A 169 11.57 -10.24 19.99
C LYS A 169 12.64 -9.27 19.47
N ARG A 170 12.32 -8.46 18.46
CA ARG A 170 13.26 -7.50 17.90
C ARG A 170 13.39 -6.29 18.81
N GLU A 171 14.59 -5.78 18.96
CA GLU A 171 14.92 -4.66 19.85
C GLU A 171 14.04 -3.43 19.59
N GLU A 172 13.79 -3.12 18.31
CA GLU A 172 12.96 -2.01 17.86
C GLU A 172 11.49 -2.05 18.36
N PHE A 173 11.00 -3.23 18.79
CA PHE A 173 9.67 -3.41 19.37
C PHE A 173 9.72 -3.56 20.90
N GLN A 174 10.86 -3.92 21.47
CA GLN A 174 11.01 -4.08 22.93
C GLN A 174 11.23 -2.74 23.64
N THR A 175 11.81 -1.75 22.94
CA THR A 175 12.04 -0.39 23.48
C THR A 175 10.77 0.47 23.53
N ASP A 176 9.67 0.01 22.95
CA ASP A 176 8.39 0.72 22.92
C ASP A 176 7.74 0.69 24.32
N LYS A 177 7.27 1.84 24.84
CA LYS A 177 6.63 1.95 26.16
C LYS A 177 5.40 1.05 26.32
N GLU A 178 4.73 0.74 25.21
CA GLU A 178 3.55 -0.14 25.17
C GLU A 178 3.89 -1.57 24.73
N ALA A 179 5.17 -1.91 24.59
CA ALA A 179 5.60 -3.22 24.08
C ALA A 179 5.09 -4.40 24.93
N GLU A 180 5.06 -4.25 26.25
CA GLU A 180 4.59 -5.28 27.17
C GLU A 180 3.10 -5.60 27.04
N LYS A 181 2.29 -4.62 26.60
CA LYS A 181 0.84 -4.78 26.39
C LYS A 181 0.48 -5.28 24.99
N ARG A 182 1.44 -5.25 24.06
CA ARG A 182 1.19 -5.59 22.65
C ARG A 182 1.08 -7.10 22.43
N SER A 183 -0.03 -7.54 21.88
CA SER A 183 -0.28 -8.93 21.50
C SER A 183 0.08 -9.18 20.04
N TYR A 184 0.98 -10.13 19.78
CA TYR A 184 1.40 -10.52 18.43
C TYR A 184 0.66 -11.79 18.00
N ARG A 185 -0.29 -11.65 17.09
CA ARG A 185 -1.14 -12.72 16.55
C ARG A 185 -0.65 -13.15 15.17
N ILE A 186 0.61 -13.58 15.10
CA ILE A 186 1.26 -14.01 13.88
C ILE A 186 0.85 -15.45 13.55
N ASN A 187 0.54 -15.73 12.27
CA ASN A 187 0.22 -17.08 11.83
C ASN A 187 1.45 -17.99 11.92
N LEU A 188 1.22 -19.22 12.33
CA LEU A 188 2.24 -20.26 12.34
C LEU A 188 2.47 -20.83 10.93
N ARG A 189 3.69 -21.27 10.66
CA ARG A 189 3.98 -22.01 9.44
C ARG A 189 3.24 -23.35 9.44
N PRO A 190 2.63 -23.79 8.32
CA PRO A 190 1.84 -25.03 8.28
C PRO A 190 2.57 -26.28 8.78
N GLY A 191 3.88 -26.35 8.54
CA GLY A 191 4.71 -27.49 8.99
C GLY A 191 4.87 -27.57 10.52
N VAL A 192 4.63 -26.48 11.26
CA VAL A 192 4.74 -26.46 12.73
C VAL A 192 3.50 -27.01 13.41
N LEU A 193 2.38 -27.13 12.70
CA LEU A 193 1.09 -27.59 13.23
C LEU A 193 0.98 -29.11 13.34
N LYS A 194 1.69 -29.84 12.50
CA LYS A 194 1.57 -31.30 12.39
C LYS A 194 2.06 -32.00 13.67
N GLY A 195 1.24 -32.89 14.21
CA GLY A 195 1.58 -33.77 15.32
C GLY A 195 1.60 -33.09 16.71
N ARG A 196 1.05 -31.90 16.86
CA ARG A 196 0.93 -31.24 18.17
C ARG A 196 -0.29 -31.73 18.94
N SER A 197 -0.13 -31.89 20.25
CA SER A 197 -1.25 -32.00 21.17
C SER A 197 -2.18 -30.77 20.99
N ALA A 198 -3.49 -30.98 20.95
CA ALA A 198 -4.51 -29.96 20.68
C ALA A 198 -4.45 -29.33 19.25
N GLU A 199 -4.06 -30.10 18.24
CA GLU A 199 -3.95 -29.64 16.83
C GLU A 199 -5.24 -28.96 16.35
N ASP A 200 -6.42 -29.49 16.68
CA ASP A 200 -7.72 -28.93 16.26
C ASP A 200 -7.98 -27.54 16.86
N LEU A 201 -7.63 -27.31 18.12
CA LEU A 201 -7.78 -25.99 18.75
C LEU A 201 -6.81 -24.98 18.11
N ILE A 202 -5.57 -25.38 17.89
CA ILE A 202 -4.57 -24.53 17.22
C ILE A 202 -5.04 -24.17 15.81
N ARG A 203 -5.60 -25.13 15.06
CA ARG A 203 -6.15 -24.87 13.72
C ARG A 203 -7.29 -23.85 13.74
N LYS A 204 -8.18 -23.92 14.73
CA LYS A 204 -9.26 -22.92 14.89
C LYS A 204 -8.70 -21.52 15.17
N ILE A 205 -7.68 -21.43 16.04
CA ILE A 205 -6.99 -20.17 16.34
C ILE A 205 -6.32 -19.61 15.07
N GLU A 206 -5.60 -20.44 14.31
CA GLU A 206 -4.96 -20.02 13.08
C GLU A 206 -5.96 -19.60 12.00
N HIS A 207 -7.11 -20.29 11.92
CA HIS A 207 -8.20 -19.91 11.04
C HIS A 207 -8.78 -18.54 11.42
N PHE A 208 -9.01 -18.29 12.72
CA PHE A 208 -9.44 -16.98 13.19
C PHE A 208 -8.43 -15.87 12.84
N LYS A 209 -7.13 -16.07 13.08
CA LYS A 209 -6.10 -15.11 12.69
C LYS A 209 -6.14 -14.83 11.17
N SER A 210 -6.29 -15.87 10.37
CA SER A 210 -6.37 -15.74 8.91
C SER A 210 -7.63 -15.00 8.46
N SER A 211 -8.78 -15.21 9.12
CA SER A 211 -10.02 -14.49 8.82
C SER A 211 -9.92 -12.99 9.12
N VAL A 212 -9.19 -12.60 10.16
CA VAL A 212 -8.90 -11.18 10.41
C VAL A 212 -7.95 -10.65 9.33
N ARG A 213 -6.89 -11.39 9.03
CA ARG A 213 -5.85 -10.99 8.07
C ARG A 213 -6.34 -10.81 6.63
N CYS A 214 -7.38 -11.54 6.20
CA CYS A 214 -7.87 -11.43 4.82
C CYS A 214 -8.28 -10.00 4.44
N LYS A 215 -8.56 -9.12 5.39
CA LYS A 215 -8.90 -7.72 5.12
C LYS A 215 -7.79 -6.95 4.40
N VAL A 216 -6.52 -7.23 4.70
CA VAL A 216 -5.41 -6.56 4.01
C VAL A 216 -5.31 -7.00 2.54
N GLU A 217 -5.79 -8.20 2.20
CA GLU A 217 -5.80 -8.69 0.82
C GLU A 217 -6.73 -7.87 -0.07
N HIS A 218 -7.81 -7.29 0.50
CA HIS A 218 -8.69 -6.37 -0.23
C HIS A 218 -7.95 -5.11 -0.68
N VAL A 219 -7.02 -4.59 0.14
CA VAL A 219 -6.18 -3.44 -0.24
C VAL A 219 -5.31 -3.78 -1.45
N PHE A 220 -4.69 -4.96 -1.43
CA PHE A 220 -3.87 -5.42 -2.55
C PHE A 220 -4.70 -5.69 -3.81
N ALA A 221 -5.89 -6.28 -3.65
CA ALA A 221 -6.81 -6.48 -4.75
C ALA A 221 -7.27 -5.15 -5.35
N ARG A 222 -7.61 -4.16 -4.53
CA ARG A 222 -7.98 -2.83 -4.99
C ARG A 222 -6.87 -2.18 -5.81
N VAL A 223 -5.65 -2.11 -5.27
CA VAL A 223 -4.51 -1.50 -5.96
C VAL A 223 -4.18 -2.26 -7.25
N LYS A 224 -4.08 -3.59 -7.19
CA LYS A 224 -3.58 -4.40 -8.31
C LYS A 224 -4.62 -4.71 -9.37
N LEU A 225 -5.87 -4.97 -8.99
CA LEU A 225 -6.93 -5.41 -9.89
C LEU A 225 -7.82 -4.24 -10.30
N GLN A 226 -8.45 -3.57 -9.33
CA GLN A 226 -9.40 -2.51 -9.62
C GLN A 226 -8.72 -1.29 -10.23
N MET A 227 -7.55 -0.87 -9.66
CA MET A 227 -6.79 0.27 -10.16
C MET A 227 -5.68 -0.14 -11.15
N SER A 228 -5.64 -1.43 -11.55
CA SER A 228 -4.72 -1.97 -12.57
C SER A 228 -3.24 -1.65 -12.32
N TYR A 229 -2.81 -1.59 -11.04
CA TYR A 229 -1.44 -1.26 -10.68
C TYR A 229 -0.63 -2.50 -10.26
N ARG A 230 -0.55 -3.50 -11.13
CA ARG A 230 0.26 -4.72 -10.92
C ARG A 230 1.74 -4.50 -11.23
N LYS A 231 2.04 -3.51 -12.10
CA LYS A 231 3.39 -3.17 -12.55
C LYS A 231 3.69 -1.70 -12.31
N THR A 232 4.94 -1.43 -11.97
CA THR A 232 5.45 -0.06 -11.85
C THR A 232 5.31 0.68 -13.19
N ARG A 233 4.96 1.96 -13.12
CA ARG A 233 4.81 2.83 -14.29
C ARG A 233 5.91 3.84 -14.43
N TYR A 234 6.59 4.13 -13.34
CA TYR A 234 7.65 5.13 -13.26
C TYR A 234 8.96 4.45 -12.88
N ARG A 235 10.07 5.12 -13.21
CA ARG A 235 11.39 4.73 -12.73
C ARG A 235 11.57 5.23 -11.30
N GLY A 236 12.12 4.39 -10.43
CA GLY A 236 12.34 4.67 -9.01
C GLY A 236 11.17 4.30 -8.10
N ILE A 237 11.48 4.01 -6.84
CA ILE A 237 10.49 3.61 -5.83
C ILE A 237 9.61 4.81 -5.44
N ALA A 238 10.20 5.99 -5.23
CA ALA A 238 9.49 7.16 -4.72
C ALA A 238 8.29 7.57 -5.58
N LYS A 239 8.42 7.63 -6.90
CA LYS A 239 7.33 8.00 -7.83
C LYS A 239 6.21 6.98 -7.84
N ASN A 240 6.57 5.69 -7.79
CA ASN A 240 5.59 4.60 -7.69
C ASN A 240 4.89 4.60 -6.34
N ALA A 241 5.60 4.87 -5.24
CA ALA A 241 5.07 5.02 -3.90
C ALA A 241 4.04 6.16 -3.82
N HIS A 242 4.38 7.34 -4.35
CA HIS A 242 3.45 8.47 -4.41
C HIS A 242 2.14 8.09 -5.12
N ARG A 243 2.24 7.45 -6.29
CA ARG A 243 1.05 6.99 -7.02
C ARG A 243 0.22 6.01 -6.21
N ILE A 244 0.85 5.01 -5.57
CA ILE A 244 0.13 4.01 -4.77
C ILE A 244 -0.52 4.65 -3.54
N ASN A 245 0.11 5.63 -2.88
CA ASN A 245 -0.50 6.36 -1.78
C ASN A 245 -1.77 7.08 -2.23
N THR A 246 -1.74 7.73 -3.38
CA THR A 246 -2.94 8.37 -3.94
C THR A 246 -4.02 7.35 -4.32
N LEU A 247 -3.65 6.16 -4.86
CA LEU A 247 -4.59 5.07 -5.16
C LEU A 247 -5.34 4.53 -3.94
N LYS A 248 -4.79 4.66 -2.74
CA LYS A 248 -5.44 4.21 -1.49
C LYS A 248 -6.46 5.20 -0.97
N VAL A 249 -6.36 6.45 -1.39
CA VAL A 249 -7.29 7.54 -1.02
C VAL A 249 -8.53 7.52 -1.92
N VAL A 250 -8.38 7.06 -3.17
CA VAL A 250 -9.47 6.88 -4.14
C VAL A 250 -10.20 5.56 -3.91
#